data_fc5fb4f0931758bb3fc964f8d6e0a900
#
_entry.id   fc5fb4f0931758bb3fc964f8d6e0a900
#
_cell.length_a   1.000
_cell.length_b   1.000
_cell.length_c   1.000
_cell.angle_alpha   90.00
_cell.angle_beta   90.00
_cell.angle_gamma   90.00
#
_symmetry.space_group_name_H-M   'P 1'
#
loop_
_entity.id
_entity.type
_entity.pdbx_description
1 polymer ?
#
loop_
_entity_poly.entity_id
_entity_poly.type
_entity_poly.pdbx_seq_one_letter_code
_entity_poly.pdbx_strand_id
1 'polypeptide(L)'
;MASNFKFLETEFPVLANFGDLAEQYCYTDPNSCLMKLGMIGETIVNLMFTYDKIPVPYDNSAVNRINVLSSEGLLTRDLTDILHALRKVRNKAVHENYAESSDCPVFLQMAHSLSEWFMQTYGDWN
;
A
#
# COMPACT_ATOMS: atom_id res chain seq x y z
N MET A 1 7.48 7.23 -19.52
CA MET A 1 8.38 7.65 -18.43
C MET A 1 8.41 6.57 -17.35
N ALA A 2 9.60 6.24 -16.87
CA ALA A 2 9.74 5.20 -15.86
C ALA A 2 9.18 5.68 -14.51
N SER A 3 8.38 4.85 -13.88
CA SER A 3 7.83 5.09 -12.56
C SER A 3 8.87 4.78 -11.49
N ASN A 4 8.78 5.45 -10.34
CA ASN A 4 9.59 5.11 -9.17
C ASN A 4 9.22 3.74 -8.56
N PHE A 5 8.14 3.12 -9.04
CA PHE A 5 7.70 1.79 -8.62
C PHE A 5 8.11 0.70 -9.61
N LYS A 6 8.92 1.02 -10.60
CA LYS A 6 9.32 0.07 -11.63
C LYS A 6 10.02 -1.17 -11.09
N PHE A 7 10.69 -1.06 -9.95
CA PHE A 7 11.37 -2.20 -9.33
C PHE A 7 10.42 -3.34 -8.95
N LEU A 8 9.12 -3.09 -8.90
CA LEU A 8 8.09 -4.10 -8.63
C LEU A 8 7.61 -4.82 -9.88
N GLU A 9 7.93 -4.32 -11.06
CA GLU A 9 7.27 -4.70 -12.32
C GLU A 9 7.36 -6.19 -12.62
N THR A 10 8.51 -6.79 -12.38
CA THR A 10 8.74 -8.19 -12.74
C THR A 10 7.99 -9.16 -11.83
N GLU A 11 8.05 -8.95 -10.51
CA GLU A 11 7.42 -9.88 -9.56
C GLU A 11 6.02 -9.48 -9.13
N PHE A 12 5.79 -8.18 -9.03
CA PHE A 12 4.52 -7.65 -8.52
C PHE A 12 3.96 -6.60 -9.47
N PRO A 13 3.62 -6.99 -10.71
CA PRO A 13 3.20 -6.02 -11.73
C PRO A 13 1.96 -5.22 -11.34
N VAL A 14 1.06 -5.79 -10.54
CA VAL A 14 -0.13 -5.07 -10.07
C VAL A 14 0.28 -3.90 -9.18
N LEU A 15 1.24 -4.13 -8.27
CA LEU A 15 1.75 -3.06 -7.41
C LEU A 15 2.47 -1.98 -8.22
N ALA A 16 3.28 -2.39 -9.21
CA ALA A 16 3.95 -1.44 -10.09
C ALA A 16 2.94 -0.56 -10.83
N ASN A 17 1.86 -1.16 -11.29
CA ASN A 17 0.80 -0.43 -12.00
C ASN A 17 0.08 0.57 -11.09
N PHE A 18 -0.26 0.17 -9.88
CA PHE A 18 -0.88 1.09 -8.93
C PHE A 18 0.03 2.28 -8.61
N GLY A 19 1.32 2.01 -8.41
CA GLY A 19 2.29 3.07 -8.14
C GLY A 19 2.44 4.04 -9.30
N ASP A 20 2.51 3.51 -10.53
CA ASP A 20 2.61 4.32 -11.73
C ASP A 20 1.38 5.23 -11.90
N LEU A 21 0.18 4.66 -11.72
CA LEU A 21 -1.05 5.43 -11.81
C LEU A 21 -1.15 6.48 -10.71
N ALA A 22 -0.75 6.14 -9.48
CA ALA A 22 -0.74 7.10 -8.39
C ALA A 22 0.17 8.29 -8.70
N GLU A 23 1.36 8.04 -9.26
CA GLU A 23 2.26 9.11 -9.66
C GLU A 23 1.65 9.99 -10.74
N GLN A 24 0.99 9.40 -11.73
CA GLN A 24 0.33 10.14 -12.79
C GLN A 24 -0.78 11.05 -12.25
N TYR A 25 -1.54 10.58 -11.28
CA TYR A 25 -2.68 11.31 -10.74
C TYR A 25 -2.34 12.27 -9.61
N CYS A 26 -1.11 12.26 -9.12
CA CYS A 26 -0.74 12.99 -7.90
C CYS A 26 -1.16 14.46 -7.93
N TYR A 27 -1.02 15.12 -9.08
CA TYR A 27 -1.36 16.54 -9.21
C TYR A 27 -2.58 16.81 -10.09
N THR A 28 -3.02 15.83 -10.85
CA THR A 28 -4.15 16.01 -11.77
C THR A 28 -5.46 15.47 -11.23
N ASP A 29 -5.41 14.41 -10.43
CA ASP A 29 -6.59 13.79 -9.82
C ASP A 29 -6.22 13.22 -8.46
N PRO A 30 -6.10 14.09 -7.44
CA PRO A 30 -5.66 13.65 -6.11
C PRO A 30 -6.50 12.53 -5.52
N ASN A 31 -7.81 12.55 -5.73
CA ASN A 31 -8.71 11.49 -5.22
C ASN A 31 -8.29 10.12 -5.77
N SER A 32 -8.08 10.03 -7.07
CA SER A 32 -7.64 8.78 -7.71
C SER A 32 -6.25 8.35 -7.23
N CYS A 33 -5.35 9.32 -7.04
CA CYS A 33 -4.02 9.04 -6.49
C CYS A 33 -4.14 8.36 -5.12
N LEU A 34 -4.89 8.96 -4.21
CA LEU A 34 -5.04 8.44 -2.84
C LEU A 34 -5.70 7.06 -2.84
N MET A 35 -6.66 6.84 -3.72
CA MET A 35 -7.30 5.53 -3.86
C MET A 35 -6.29 4.46 -4.32
N LYS A 36 -5.45 4.78 -5.30
CA LYS A 36 -4.43 3.83 -5.78
C LYS A 36 -3.40 3.52 -4.71
N LEU A 37 -3.00 4.51 -3.92
CA LEU A 37 -2.05 4.31 -2.82
C LEU A 37 -2.63 3.39 -1.75
N GLY A 38 -3.92 3.55 -1.42
CA GLY A 38 -4.61 2.63 -0.51
C GLY A 38 -4.67 1.21 -1.05
N MET A 39 -4.84 1.07 -2.36
CA MET A 39 -4.86 -0.25 -3.02
C MET A 39 -3.49 -0.93 -2.93
N ILE A 40 -2.40 -0.17 -2.98
CA ILE A 40 -1.05 -0.72 -2.74
C ILE A 40 -0.99 -1.37 -1.36
N GLY A 41 -1.41 -0.64 -0.33
CA GLY A 41 -1.38 -1.16 1.04
C GLY A 41 -2.24 -2.41 1.20
N GLU A 42 -3.46 -2.39 0.68
CA GLU A 42 -4.37 -3.53 0.74
C GLU A 42 -3.79 -4.76 0.03
N THR A 43 -3.21 -4.56 -1.15
CA THR A 43 -2.62 -5.66 -1.92
C THR A 43 -1.44 -6.27 -1.19
N ILE A 44 -0.58 -5.44 -0.59
CA ILE A 44 0.57 -5.92 0.19
C ILE A 44 0.09 -6.75 1.38
N VAL A 45 -0.92 -6.29 2.11
CA VAL A 45 -1.49 -7.05 3.23
C VAL A 45 -2.00 -8.41 2.76
N ASN A 46 -2.74 -8.44 1.65
CA ASN A 46 -3.28 -9.68 1.10
C ASN A 46 -2.17 -10.65 0.69
N LEU A 47 -1.11 -10.15 0.06
CA LEU A 47 0.02 -10.98 -0.34
C LEU A 47 0.77 -11.54 0.87
N MET A 48 0.93 -10.74 1.93
CA MET A 48 1.58 -11.20 3.17
C MET A 48 0.79 -12.34 3.80
N PHE A 49 -0.53 -12.24 3.87
CA PHE A 49 -1.35 -13.33 4.38
C PHE A 49 -1.14 -14.62 3.58
N THR A 50 -1.05 -14.50 2.27
CA THR A 50 -0.83 -15.64 1.38
C THR A 50 0.57 -16.24 1.56
N TYR A 51 1.60 -15.42 1.51
CA TYR A 51 2.99 -15.90 1.58
C TYR A 51 3.35 -16.48 2.94
N ASP A 52 2.87 -15.86 4.01
CA ASP A 52 3.15 -16.32 5.37
C ASP A 52 2.12 -17.35 5.86
N LYS A 53 1.15 -17.70 5.01
CA LYS A 53 0.12 -18.72 5.29
C LYS A 53 -0.64 -18.43 6.56
N ILE A 54 -1.05 -17.18 6.74
CA ILE A 54 -1.81 -16.76 7.91
C ILE A 54 -3.28 -17.07 7.66
N PRO A 55 -3.95 -17.77 8.61
CA PRO A 55 -5.38 -18.05 8.45
C PRO A 55 -6.20 -16.75 8.43
N VAL A 56 -7.29 -16.76 7.66
CA VAL A 56 -8.21 -15.63 7.63
C VAL A 56 -8.78 -15.43 9.04
N PRO A 57 -8.62 -14.25 9.64
CA PRO A 57 -9.12 -14.02 10.99
C PRO A 57 -10.64 -13.95 11.01
N TYR A 58 -11.23 -14.23 12.21
CA TYR A 58 -12.68 -14.10 12.39
C TYR A 58 -13.15 -12.68 12.01
N ASP A 59 -12.47 -11.66 12.56
CA ASP A 59 -12.66 -10.28 12.13
C ASP A 59 -11.73 -10.01 10.95
N ASN A 60 -12.28 -10.10 9.74
CA ASN A 60 -11.52 -9.93 8.49
C ASN A 60 -11.57 -8.49 7.97
N SER A 61 -11.77 -7.51 8.85
CA SER A 61 -11.72 -6.09 8.48
C SER A 61 -10.31 -5.68 8.11
N ALA A 62 -10.20 -4.64 7.29
CA ALA A 62 -8.89 -4.12 6.87
C ALA A 62 -8.03 -3.73 8.08
N VAL A 63 -8.62 -3.07 9.08
CA VAL A 63 -7.88 -2.66 10.27
C VAL A 63 -7.37 -3.87 11.05
N ASN A 64 -8.18 -4.90 11.22
CA ASN A 64 -7.78 -6.08 11.98
C ASN A 64 -6.72 -6.90 11.25
N ARG A 65 -6.80 -6.99 9.93
CA ARG A 65 -5.80 -7.73 9.16
C ARG A 65 -4.41 -7.12 9.33
N ILE A 66 -4.31 -5.79 9.32
CA ILE A 66 -3.05 -5.11 9.60
C ILE A 66 -2.57 -5.42 11.02
N ASN A 67 -3.49 -5.38 11.99
CA ASN A 67 -3.16 -5.65 13.38
C ASN A 67 -2.69 -7.09 13.59
N VAL A 68 -3.27 -8.05 12.89
CA VAL A 68 -2.83 -9.45 12.94
C VAL A 68 -1.39 -9.57 12.45
N LEU A 69 -1.05 -8.95 11.31
CA LEU A 69 0.32 -8.98 10.79
C LEU A 69 1.30 -8.36 11.78
N SER A 70 0.91 -7.28 12.41
CA SER A 70 1.74 -6.62 13.42
C SER A 70 1.94 -7.52 14.64
N SER A 71 0.88 -8.16 15.13
CA SER A 71 0.95 -9.04 16.31
C SER A 71 1.75 -10.32 16.05
N GLU A 72 1.81 -10.77 14.79
CA GLU A 72 2.62 -11.91 14.39
C GLU A 72 4.11 -11.54 14.22
N GLY A 73 4.47 -10.28 14.46
CA GLY A 73 5.85 -9.82 14.33
C GLY A 73 6.32 -9.62 12.88
N LEU A 74 5.38 -9.58 11.93
CA LEU A 74 5.72 -9.47 10.51
C LEU A 74 5.87 -8.02 10.04
N LEU A 75 5.43 -7.06 10.84
CA LEU A 75 5.52 -5.64 10.53
C LEU A 75 6.20 -4.90 11.69
N THR A 76 7.07 -3.97 11.36
CA THR A 76 7.55 -3.00 12.35
C THR A 76 6.43 -2.02 12.70
N ARG A 77 6.62 -1.23 13.75
CA ARG A 77 5.65 -0.20 14.12
C ARG A 77 5.47 0.82 12.99
N ASP A 78 6.58 1.25 12.38
CA ASP A 78 6.52 2.24 11.29
C ASP A 78 5.72 1.72 10.09
N LEU A 79 5.93 0.46 9.70
CA LEU A 79 5.20 -0.14 8.59
C LEU A 79 3.72 -0.31 8.92
N THR A 80 3.41 -0.69 10.16
CA THR A 80 2.03 -0.79 10.63
C THR A 80 1.34 0.58 10.53
N ASP A 81 2.02 1.62 10.97
CA ASP A 81 1.49 2.99 10.92
C ASP A 81 1.25 3.46 9.47
N ILE A 82 2.18 3.14 8.57
CA ILE A 82 2.03 3.46 7.14
C ILE A 82 0.79 2.75 6.57
N LEU A 83 0.63 1.47 6.85
CA LEU A 83 -0.51 0.71 6.34
C LEU A 83 -1.84 1.27 6.86
N HIS A 84 -1.90 1.64 8.13
CA HIS A 84 -3.09 2.28 8.67
C HIS A 84 -3.35 3.66 8.05
N ALA A 85 -2.29 4.43 7.80
CA ALA A 85 -2.42 5.75 7.18
C ALA A 85 -2.97 5.62 5.75
N LEU A 86 -2.43 4.69 4.96
CA LEU A 86 -2.92 4.44 3.60
C LEU A 86 -4.37 3.95 3.60
N ARG A 87 -4.72 3.07 4.53
CA ARG A 87 -6.09 2.58 4.67
C ARG A 87 -7.06 3.71 4.98
N LYS A 88 -6.68 4.56 5.93
CA LYS A 88 -7.55 5.68 6.37
C LYS A 88 -7.74 6.70 5.26
N VAL A 89 -6.68 7.07 4.55
CA VAL A 89 -6.79 8.07 3.48
C VAL A 89 -7.60 7.53 2.31
N ARG A 90 -7.48 6.24 2.01
CA ARG A 90 -8.31 5.61 0.98
C ARG A 90 -9.78 5.65 1.36
N ASN A 91 -10.10 5.34 2.63
CA ASN A 91 -11.48 5.42 3.10
C ASN A 91 -12.04 6.83 2.96
N LYS A 92 -11.27 7.84 3.29
CA LYS A 92 -11.69 9.23 3.10
C LYS A 92 -11.90 9.56 1.62
N ALA A 93 -11.01 9.09 0.76
CA ALA A 93 -11.12 9.33 -0.68
C ALA A 93 -12.39 8.69 -1.26
N VAL A 94 -12.71 7.46 -0.82
CA VAL A 94 -13.86 6.72 -1.33
C VAL A 94 -15.18 7.26 -0.75
N HIS A 95 -15.23 7.45 0.57
CA HIS A 95 -16.50 7.73 1.26
C HIS A 95 -16.79 9.22 1.43
N GLU A 96 -15.77 10.06 1.44
CA GLU A 96 -15.90 11.51 1.65
C GLU A 96 -15.46 12.32 0.44
N ASN A 97 -15.11 11.64 -0.66
CA ASN A 97 -14.60 12.28 -1.87
C ASN A 97 -13.39 13.18 -1.59
N TYR A 98 -12.57 12.79 -0.63
CA TYR A 98 -11.41 13.55 -0.22
C TYR A 98 -10.38 13.62 -1.35
N ALA A 99 -9.83 14.80 -1.61
CA ALA A 99 -8.95 15.03 -2.75
C ALA A 99 -7.92 16.14 -2.48
N GLU A 100 -7.32 16.13 -1.29
CA GLU A 100 -6.32 17.14 -0.94
C GLU A 100 -4.99 16.84 -1.64
N SER A 101 -4.63 17.69 -2.60
CA SER A 101 -3.43 17.45 -3.42
C SER A 101 -2.13 17.54 -2.63
N SER A 102 -2.11 18.32 -1.54
CA SER A 102 -0.89 18.43 -0.72
C SER A 102 -0.56 17.14 0.02
N ASP A 103 -1.52 16.24 0.20
CA ASP A 103 -1.29 14.96 0.85
C ASP A 103 -0.67 13.93 -0.10
N CYS A 104 -0.90 14.05 -1.40
CA CYS A 104 -0.50 13.03 -2.36
C CYS A 104 1.00 12.74 -2.35
N PRO A 105 1.90 13.73 -2.38
CA PRO A 105 3.34 13.45 -2.33
C PRO A 105 3.77 12.73 -1.05
N VAL A 106 3.15 13.07 0.09
CA VAL A 106 3.47 12.48 1.39
C VAL A 106 3.08 11.00 1.39
N PHE A 107 1.84 10.69 1.02
CA PHE A 107 1.37 9.32 0.98
C PHE A 107 2.04 8.51 -0.12
N LEU A 108 2.41 9.14 -1.23
CA LEU A 108 3.17 8.50 -2.29
C LEU A 108 4.52 8.01 -1.77
N GLN A 109 5.22 8.84 -1.00
CA GLN A 109 6.50 8.47 -0.41
C GLN A 109 6.34 7.34 0.61
N MET A 110 5.29 7.39 1.43
CA MET A 110 4.99 6.32 2.38
C MET A 110 4.75 4.99 1.67
N ALA A 111 3.96 5.01 0.60
CA ALA A 111 3.69 3.82 -0.20
C ALA A 111 4.95 3.29 -0.88
N HIS A 112 5.82 4.18 -1.32
CA HIS A 112 7.09 3.79 -1.93
C HIS A 112 8.00 3.10 -0.92
N SER A 113 8.14 3.66 0.28
CA SER A 113 8.93 3.04 1.35
C SER A 113 8.40 1.68 1.74
N LEU A 114 7.08 1.54 1.86
CA LEU A 114 6.43 0.27 2.14
C LEU A 114 6.72 -0.75 1.03
N SER A 115 6.64 -0.31 -0.22
CA SER A 115 6.87 -1.17 -1.39
C SER A 115 8.32 -1.62 -1.48
N GLU A 116 9.28 -0.75 -1.16
CA GLU A 116 10.69 -1.14 -1.10
C GLU A 116 10.91 -2.23 -0.05
N TRP A 117 10.38 -2.02 1.15
CA TRP A 117 10.46 -3.04 2.21
C TRP A 117 9.84 -4.35 1.76
N PHE A 118 8.67 -4.28 1.13
CA PHE A 118 7.96 -5.47 0.68
C PHE A 118 8.78 -6.25 -0.35
N MET A 119 9.34 -5.55 -1.33
CA MET A 119 10.18 -6.19 -2.34
C MET A 119 11.43 -6.82 -1.72
N GLN A 120 12.08 -6.13 -0.78
CA GLN A 120 13.26 -6.64 -0.10
C GLN A 120 12.95 -7.88 0.74
N THR A 121 11.75 -7.96 1.30
CA THR A 121 11.37 -9.03 2.23
C THR A 121 10.77 -10.23 1.50
N TYR A 122 9.94 -10.01 0.49
CA TYR A 122 9.16 -11.04 -0.19
C TYR A 122 9.56 -11.26 -1.65
N GLY A 123 10.28 -10.34 -2.24
CA GLY A 123 10.68 -10.44 -3.62
C GLY A 123 11.97 -11.23 -3.82
N ASP A 124 12.25 -11.54 -5.10
CA ASP A 124 13.50 -12.20 -5.50
C ASP A 124 14.44 -11.15 -6.08
N TRP A 125 15.52 -10.87 -5.34
CA TRP A 125 16.51 -9.86 -5.73
C TRP A 125 17.69 -10.44 -6.51
N ASN A 126 17.63 -11.67 -6.95
CA ASN A 126 18.72 -12.30 -7.72
C ASN A 126 18.87 -11.74 -9.11
#